data_cdc9a8a94d1e59de6e39e5df7ea9b808
#
_entry.id   cdc9a8a94d1e59de6e39e5df7ea9b808
#
_cell.length_a   1.000
_cell.length_b   1.000
_cell.length_c   1.000
_cell.angle_alpha   90.00
_cell.angle_beta   90.00
_cell.angle_gamma   90.00
#
_symmetry.space_group_name_H-M   'P 1'
#
loop_
_entity.id
_entity.type
_entity.pdbx_description
1 polymer ?
#
loop_
_entity_poly.entity_id
_entity_poly.type
_entity_poly.pdbx_seq_one_letter_code
_entity_poly.pdbx_strand_id
1 'polypeptide(L)'
;MNGKDLEKELLWEAPHIAKEAPAEREEASAFCEGYKAFLNAGKTERECVKAAVELLEKAGYREFDPKASYKAGDKVYWNNRKKALAAATFGTLGMEEGLRMNGAHIDSPRLDLKPNPLFEQADIAYLKPHYYGGIRKYQWGATPLAMHGVVGKKNGEMAVSYTHLRAHETSAHL
;
A
#
# COMPACT_ATOMS: atom_id res chain seq x y z
N MET A 1 42.21 -31.36 -3.84
CA MET A 1 41.27 -30.24 -3.61
C MET A 1 40.46 -30.61 -2.39
N ASN A 2 40.43 -29.80 -1.34
CA ASN A 2 39.63 -30.11 -0.16
C ASN A 2 38.16 -29.64 -0.41
N GLY A 3 37.22 -30.09 0.45
CA GLY A 3 35.79 -29.79 0.25
C GLY A 3 35.45 -28.31 0.23
N LYS A 4 36.22 -27.48 0.96
CA LYS A 4 36.02 -26.02 0.97
C LYS A 4 36.46 -25.31 -0.33
N ASP A 5 37.48 -25.88 -0.99
CA ASP A 5 37.95 -25.37 -2.27
C ASP A 5 36.94 -25.69 -3.38
N LEU A 6 36.38 -26.91 -3.31
CA LEU A 6 35.33 -27.36 -4.22
C LEU A 6 34.02 -26.54 -4.03
N GLU A 7 33.67 -26.22 -2.80
CA GLU A 7 32.51 -25.39 -2.47
C GLU A 7 32.63 -24.00 -3.07
N LYS A 8 33.78 -23.34 -2.94
CA LYS A 8 34.02 -22.03 -3.54
C LYS A 8 34.00 -22.04 -5.07
N GLU A 9 34.38 -23.15 -5.69
CA GLU A 9 34.42 -23.28 -7.15
C GLU A 9 33.03 -23.59 -7.73
N LEU A 10 32.22 -24.38 -7.02
CA LEU A 10 30.93 -24.86 -7.50
C LEU A 10 29.70 -24.05 -7.03
N LEU A 11 29.80 -23.35 -5.88
CA LEU A 11 28.72 -22.53 -5.37
C LEU A 11 28.87 -21.08 -5.84
N TRP A 12 27.86 -20.60 -6.55
CA TRP A 12 27.75 -19.19 -6.82
C TRP A 12 27.12 -18.48 -5.60
N GLU A 13 27.91 -17.64 -4.95
CA GLU A 13 27.42 -16.74 -3.92
C GLU A 13 26.87 -15.47 -4.57
N ALA A 14 25.57 -15.24 -4.44
CA ALA A 14 24.99 -13.98 -4.87
C ALA A 14 25.62 -12.82 -4.08
N PRO A 15 26.06 -11.74 -4.75
CA PRO A 15 26.54 -10.54 -4.06
C PRO A 15 25.47 -10.01 -3.13
N HIS A 16 25.82 -9.75 -1.88
CA HIS A 16 24.89 -9.28 -0.86
C HIS A 16 25.19 -7.82 -0.54
N ILE A 17 24.40 -6.93 -1.11
CA ILE A 17 24.62 -5.46 -1.07
C ILE A 17 24.84 -4.92 0.37
N ALA A 18 24.13 -5.49 1.35
CA ALA A 18 24.32 -5.10 2.75
C ALA A 18 25.70 -5.44 3.35
N LYS A 19 26.46 -6.38 2.71
CA LYS A 19 27.84 -6.70 3.10
C LYS A 19 28.86 -5.89 2.29
N GLU A 20 28.53 -5.57 1.04
CA GLU A 20 29.43 -4.96 0.08
C GLU A 20 29.39 -3.43 0.14
N ALA A 21 28.25 -2.87 0.51
CA ALA A 21 28.05 -1.41 0.59
C ALA A 21 27.38 -1.01 1.93
N PRO A 22 28.11 -1.04 3.05
CA PRO A 22 27.54 -0.74 4.38
C PRO A 22 27.02 0.69 4.51
N ALA A 23 27.57 1.66 3.81
CA ALA A 23 27.07 3.04 3.78
C ALA A 23 25.67 3.12 3.13
N GLU A 24 25.46 2.43 2.02
CA GLU A 24 24.18 2.37 1.33
C GLU A 24 23.10 1.65 2.17
N ARG A 25 23.52 0.76 3.07
CA ARG A 25 22.63 0.08 4.00
C ARG A 25 21.94 1.04 4.97
N GLU A 26 22.65 2.02 5.49
CA GLU A 26 22.07 3.02 6.41
C GLU A 26 21.07 3.91 5.67
N GLU A 27 21.42 4.37 4.48
CA GLU A 27 20.54 5.15 3.62
C GLU A 27 19.28 4.35 3.24
N ALA A 28 19.44 3.10 2.82
CA ALA A 28 18.32 2.19 2.51
C ALA A 28 17.43 1.94 3.73
N SER A 29 18.02 1.80 4.93
CA SER A 29 17.27 1.63 6.17
C SER A 29 16.45 2.88 6.50
N ALA A 30 17.02 4.06 6.35
CA ALA A 30 16.31 5.33 6.55
C ALA A 30 15.15 5.50 5.56
N PHE A 31 15.36 5.16 4.29
CA PHE A 31 14.31 5.14 3.28
C PHE A 31 13.18 4.19 3.64
N CYS A 32 13.52 2.99 4.14
CA CYS A 32 12.54 1.98 4.55
C CYS A 32 11.64 2.44 5.71
N GLU A 33 12.09 3.31 6.60
CA GLU A 33 11.24 3.87 7.65
C GLU A 33 10.10 4.72 7.05
N GLY A 34 10.40 5.54 6.05
CA GLY A 34 9.38 6.28 5.31
C GLY A 34 8.41 5.36 4.56
N TYR A 35 8.93 4.31 3.95
CA TYR A 35 8.11 3.30 3.29
C TYR A 35 7.20 2.54 4.25
N LYS A 36 7.70 2.14 5.42
CA LYS A 36 6.88 1.52 6.49
C LYS A 36 5.76 2.45 6.96
N ALA A 37 6.05 3.74 7.12
CA ALA A 37 5.04 4.73 7.48
C ALA A 37 3.95 4.84 6.41
N PHE A 38 4.32 4.85 5.13
CA PHE A 38 3.37 4.82 4.01
C PHE A 38 2.48 3.57 4.03
N LEU A 39 3.08 2.38 4.20
CA LEU A 39 2.34 1.11 4.29
C LEU A 39 1.40 1.06 5.51
N ASN A 40 1.78 1.69 6.60
CA ASN A 40 0.93 1.79 7.80
C ASN A 40 -0.25 2.74 7.58
N ALA A 41 -0.07 3.81 6.83
CA ALA A 41 -1.13 4.75 6.49
C ALA A 41 -2.09 4.22 5.40
N GLY A 42 -1.61 3.34 4.51
CA GLY A 42 -2.34 2.84 3.35
C GLY A 42 -2.78 1.37 3.51
N LYS A 43 -3.85 1.10 4.22
CA LYS A 43 -4.38 -0.28 4.39
C LYS A 43 -5.39 -0.66 3.30
N THR A 44 -5.98 0.32 2.65
CA THR A 44 -6.91 0.17 1.52
C THR A 44 -6.44 1.02 0.34
N GLU A 45 -6.96 0.77 -0.86
CA GLU A 45 -6.62 1.55 -2.05
C GLU A 45 -6.92 3.04 -1.84
N ARG A 46 -8.00 3.37 -1.14
CA ARG A 46 -8.38 4.76 -0.84
C ARG A 46 -7.40 5.45 0.10
N GLU A 47 -6.95 4.73 1.11
CA GLU A 47 -5.94 5.23 2.05
C GLU A 47 -4.57 5.36 1.39
N CYS A 48 -4.18 4.40 0.54
CA CYS A 48 -2.96 4.49 -0.26
C CYS A 48 -2.96 5.72 -1.16
N VAL A 49 -4.07 5.96 -1.90
CA VAL A 49 -4.19 7.15 -2.74
C VAL A 49 -4.10 8.42 -1.92
N LYS A 50 -4.78 8.48 -0.76
CA LYS A 50 -4.71 9.64 0.13
C LYS A 50 -3.27 9.90 0.60
N ALA A 51 -2.59 8.88 1.13
CA ALA A 51 -1.21 9.00 1.60
C ALA A 51 -0.24 9.39 0.47
N ALA A 52 -0.43 8.83 -0.74
CA ALA A 52 0.37 9.16 -1.89
C ALA A 52 0.14 10.61 -2.36
N VAL A 53 -1.10 11.10 -2.37
CA VAL A 53 -1.40 12.51 -2.70
C VAL A 53 -0.71 13.45 -1.72
N GLU A 54 -0.78 13.17 -0.42
CA GLU A 54 -0.10 13.99 0.60
C GLU A 54 1.42 14.04 0.39
N LEU A 55 2.04 12.94 -0.04
CA LEU A 55 3.47 12.90 -0.39
C LEU A 55 3.77 13.68 -1.66
N LEU A 56 2.94 13.55 -2.68
CA LEU A 56 3.10 14.27 -3.95
C LEU A 56 2.95 15.78 -3.76
N GLU A 57 1.96 16.24 -3.00
CA GLU A 57 1.78 17.66 -2.70
C GLU A 57 2.97 18.24 -1.94
N LYS A 58 3.51 17.52 -0.95
CA LYS A 58 4.76 17.90 -0.26
C LYS A 58 5.95 17.97 -1.21
N ALA A 59 5.96 17.16 -2.28
CA ALA A 59 7.00 17.18 -3.32
C ALA A 59 6.74 18.22 -4.44
N GLY A 60 5.71 19.05 -4.28
CA GLY A 60 5.37 20.14 -5.21
C GLY A 60 4.52 19.71 -6.40
N TYR A 61 3.88 18.55 -6.35
CA TYR A 61 2.87 18.15 -7.33
C TYR A 61 1.55 18.86 -7.04
N ARG A 62 0.79 19.15 -8.09
CA ARG A 62 -0.56 19.70 -8.04
C ARG A 62 -1.54 18.83 -8.83
N GLU A 63 -2.81 18.93 -8.53
CA GLU A 63 -3.81 18.18 -9.28
C GLU A 63 -3.83 18.62 -10.75
N PHE A 64 -3.96 17.65 -11.64
CA PHE A 64 -3.96 17.87 -13.09
C PHE A 64 -5.24 18.60 -13.51
N ASP A 65 -5.07 19.74 -14.17
CA ASP A 65 -6.15 20.47 -14.83
C ASP A 65 -6.04 20.33 -16.35
N PRO A 66 -6.99 19.68 -17.02
CA PRO A 66 -6.94 19.48 -18.49
C PRO A 66 -7.04 20.77 -19.30
N LYS A 67 -7.38 21.89 -18.67
CA LYS A 67 -7.46 23.21 -19.31
C LYS A 67 -6.19 24.05 -19.12
N ALA A 68 -5.30 23.62 -18.25
CA ALA A 68 -4.05 24.33 -18.01
C ALA A 68 -3.00 23.98 -19.06
N SER A 69 -2.08 24.91 -19.29
CA SER A 69 -0.86 24.66 -20.08
C SER A 69 0.27 24.25 -19.14
N TYR A 70 1.08 23.29 -19.56
CA TYR A 70 2.18 22.75 -18.79
C TYR A 70 3.51 22.94 -19.52
N LYS A 71 4.58 23.08 -18.76
CA LYS A 71 5.96 23.23 -19.25
C LYS A 71 6.89 22.23 -18.58
N ALA A 72 8.06 22.07 -19.12
CA ALA A 72 9.11 21.25 -18.56
C ALA A 72 9.35 21.59 -17.08
N GLY A 73 9.41 20.58 -16.22
CA GLY A 73 9.54 20.69 -14.78
C GLY A 73 8.22 20.75 -14.01
N ASP A 74 7.08 21.00 -14.67
CA ASP A 74 5.78 20.96 -14.00
C ASP A 74 5.48 19.55 -13.50
N LYS A 75 4.90 19.47 -12.29
CA LYS A 75 4.58 18.24 -11.60
C LYS A 75 3.08 18.17 -11.35
N VAL A 76 2.45 17.12 -11.82
CA VAL A 76 1.00 16.95 -11.69
C VAL A 76 0.65 15.55 -11.22
N TYR A 77 -0.51 15.43 -10.57
CA TYR A 77 -1.13 14.14 -10.30
C TYR A 77 -2.60 14.13 -10.70
N TRP A 78 -3.12 12.97 -11.03
CA TRP A 78 -4.52 12.71 -11.29
C TRP A 78 -5.04 11.62 -10.36
N ASN A 79 -6.01 12.01 -9.52
CA ASN A 79 -6.67 11.12 -8.58
C ASN A 79 -7.93 10.51 -9.24
N ASN A 80 -7.84 9.26 -9.63
CA ASN A 80 -8.95 8.55 -10.25
C ASN A 80 -9.87 7.93 -9.19
N ARG A 81 -10.93 8.65 -8.81
CA ARG A 81 -12.00 8.19 -7.92
C ARG A 81 -11.50 7.73 -6.54
N LYS A 82 -10.37 8.24 -6.09
CA LYS A 82 -9.71 7.85 -4.84
C LYS A 82 -9.31 6.37 -4.77
N LYS A 83 -9.14 5.69 -5.91
CA LYS A 83 -8.78 4.27 -5.99
C LYS A 83 -7.58 3.98 -6.88
N ALA A 84 -7.21 4.90 -7.73
CA ALA A 84 -6.00 4.86 -8.53
C ALA A 84 -5.42 6.25 -8.63
N LEU A 85 -4.12 6.34 -8.86
CA LEU A 85 -3.37 7.57 -8.93
C LEU A 85 -2.40 7.51 -10.10
N ALA A 86 -2.32 8.58 -10.85
CA ALA A 86 -1.25 8.81 -11.81
C ALA A 86 -0.51 10.09 -11.43
N ALA A 87 0.80 10.10 -11.56
CA ALA A 87 1.61 11.30 -11.37
C ALA A 87 2.60 11.44 -12.53
N ALA A 88 2.87 12.66 -12.93
CA ALA A 88 3.77 12.95 -14.02
C ALA A 88 4.61 14.19 -13.73
N THR A 89 5.86 14.15 -14.17
CA THR A 89 6.71 15.32 -14.30
C THR A 89 6.95 15.55 -15.78
N PHE A 90 6.65 16.75 -16.26
CA PHE A 90 6.84 17.10 -17.66
C PHE A 90 8.32 17.23 -17.98
N GLY A 91 8.77 16.53 -19.02
CA GLY A 91 10.13 16.60 -19.53
C GLY A 91 10.34 17.81 -20.45
N THR A 92 11.54 17.90 -21.01
CA THR A 92 11.93 18.91 -22.01
C THR A 92 11.64 18.47 -23.44
N LEU A 93 11.45 17.16 -23.66
CA LEU A 93 11.15 16.55 -24.95
C LEU A 93 9.65 16.29 -25.07
N GLY A 94 9.13 16.25 -26.31
CA GLY A 94 7.74 15.90 -26.61
C GLY A 94 7.45 14.43 -26.29
N MET A 95 6.17 14.09 -26.21
CA MET A 95 5.75 12.70 -25.95
C MET A 95 6.11 11.74 -27.08
N GLU A 96 6.31 12.24 -28.27
CA GLU A 96 6.77 11.50 -29.46
C GLU A 96 8.19 10.94 -29.29
N GLU A 97 9.01 11.55 -28.42
CA GLU A 97 10.34 11.07 -28.06
C GLU A 97 10.30 9.97 -27.00
N GLY A 98 9.09 9.62 -26.53
CA GLY A 98 8.84 8.59 -25.55
C GLY A 98 8.68 9.11 -24.13
N LEU A 99 8.36 8.20 -23.23
CA LEU A 99 8.18 8.49 -21.80
C LEU A 99 8.79 7.37 -20.94
N ARG A 100 9.17 7.73 -19.71
CA ARG A 100 9.56 6.75 -18.68
C ARG A 100 8.39 6.51 -17.77
N MET A 101 7.94 5.27 -17.66
CA MET A 101 6.79 4.89 -16.87
C MET A 101 7.18 3.88 -15.79
N ASN A 102 6.76 4.15 -14.55
CA ASN A 102 6.79 3.18 -13.46
C ASN A 102 5.35 2.89 -13.05
N GLY A 103 5.01 1.62 -12.91
CA GLY A 103 3.69 1.19 -12.47
C GLY A 103 3.79 0.24 -11.28
N ALA A 104 2.87 0.40 -10.34
CA ALA A 104 2.75 -0.49 -9.19
C ALA A 104 1.28 -0.65 -8.82
N HIS A 105 0.89 -1.82 -8.29
CA HIS A 105 -0.41 -2.00 -7.69
C HIS A 105 -0.43 -1.38 -6.28
N ILE A 106 -1.59 -0.95 -5.81
CA ILE A 106 -1.80 -0.35 -4.49
C ILE A 106 -2.72 -1.17 -3.58
N ASP A 107 -3.30 -2.24 -4.10
CA ASP A 107 -4.05 -3.22 -3.33
C ASP A 107 -3.10 -4.20 -2.63
N SER A 108 -3.56 -4.78 -1.53
CA SER A 108 -2.84 -5.80 -0.78
C SER A 108 -3.79 -6.91 -0.33
N PRO A 109 -3.28 -8.13 -0.05
CA PRO A 109 -4.09 -9.22 0.48
C PRO A 109 -4.80 -8.82 1.77
N ARG A 110 -6.09 -9.17 1.88
CA ARG A 110 -6.96 -8.81 3.00
C ARG A 110 -8.17 -9.72 3.10
N LEU A 111 -8.98 -9.50 4.12
CA LEU A 111 -10.36 -10.02 4.19
C LEU A 111 -11.34 -8.89 3.87
N ASP A 112 -12.10 -9.03 2.79
CA ASP A 112 -13.19 -8.13 2.46
C ASP A 112 -14.50 -8.63 3.06
N LEU A 113 -15.39 -7.72 3.43
CA LEU A 113 -16.74 -8.09 3.81
C LEU A 113 -17.57 -8.45 2.57
N LYS A 114 -18.37 -9.51 2.67
CA LYS A 114 -19.36 -9.85 1.64
C LYS A 114 -20.46 -8.78 1.56
N PRO A 115 -21.22 -8.69 0.44
CA PRO A 115 -22.29 -7.70 0.29
C PRO A 115 -23.35 -7.71 1.40
N ASN A 116 -23.66 -8.88 1.96
CA ASN A 116 -24.53 -9.06 3.12
C ASN A 116 -23.72 -9.74 4.23
N PRO A 117 -22.87 -9.00 4.94
CA PRO A 117 -21.87 -9.62 5.81
C PRO A 117 -22.41 -10.00 7.17
N LEU A 118 -23.35 -9.21 7.72
CA LEU A 118 -23.81 -9.36 9.09
C LEU A 118 -24.81 -10.50 9.21
N PHE A 119 -24.60 -11.41 10.17
CA PHE A 119 -25.55 -12.43 10.57
C PHE A 119 -25.39 -12.71 12.07
N GLU A 120 -26.43 -13.26 12.66
CA GLU A 120 -26.46 -13.67 14.06
C GLU A 120 -26.55 -15.18 14.17
N GLN A 121 -25.83 -15.74 15.11
CA GLN A 121 -25.92 -17.14 15.49
C GLN A 121 -25.56 -17.30 16.97
N ALA A 122 -26.42 -17.97 17.76
CA ALA A 122 -26.23 -18.16 19.19
C ALA A 122 -25.98 -16.86 19.98
N ASP A 123 -26.79 -15.84 19.71
CA ASP A 123 -26.74 -14.50 20.32
C ASP A 123 -25.40 -13.75 20.06
N ILE A 124 -24.63 -14.17 19.06
CA ILE A 124 -23.37 -13.54 18.65
C ILE A 124 -23.52 -12.99 17.24
N ALA A 125 -23.12 -11.74 17.06
CA ALA A 125 -23.03 -11.10 15.76
C ALA A 125 -21.76 -11.50 15.03
N TYR A 126 -21.91 -11.98 13.81
CA TYR A 126 -20.80 -12.39 12.95
C TYR A 126 -20.74 -11.56 11.68
N LEU A 127 -19.54 -11.41 11.15
CA LEU A 127 -19.30 -10.83 9.84
C LEU A 127 -18.76 -11.90 8.88
N LYS A 128 -19.41 -12.07 7.72
CA LYS A 128 -18.95 -12.99 6.67
C LYS A 128 -17.88 -12.33 5.82
N PRO A 129 -16.61 -12.76 5.91
CA PRO A 129 -15.56 -12.25 5.06
C PRO A 129 -15.44 -13.03 3.75
N HIS A 130 -14.73 -12.42 2.81
CA HIS A 130 -14.20 -13.05 1.62
C HIS A 130 -12.72 -12.69 1.53
N TYR A 131 -11.85 -13.66 1.31
CA TYR A 131 -10.43 -13.36 1.14
C TYR A 131 -10.17 -12.73 -0.24
N TYR A 132 -9.26 -11.77 -0.24
CA TYR A 132 -8.79 -11.09 -1.43
C TYR A 132 -7.27 -11.27 -1.56
N GLY A 133 -6.80 -11.66 -2.76
CA GLY A 133 -5.39 -11.98 -3.01
C GLY A 133 -4.96 -13.32 -2.42
N GLY A 134 -3.66 -13.59 -2.46
CA GLY A 134 -3.07 -14.80 -1.91
C GLY A 134 -2.83 -14.69 -0.40
N ILE A 135 -3.61 -15.38 0.41
CA ILE A 135 -3.41 -15.45 1.85
C ILE A 135 -3.16 -16.89 2.32
N ARG A 136 -2.33 -17.04 3.33
CA ARG A 136 -2.18 -18.31 4.07
C ARG A 136 -3.28 -18.40 5.12
N LYS A 137 -4.43 -18.94 4.74
CA LYS A 137 -5.67 -18.91 5.55
C LYS A 137 -5.49 -19.35 6.99
N TYR A 138 -4.64 -20.34 7.24
CA TYR A 138 -4.39 -20.86 8.59
C TYR A 138 -3.75 -19.83 9.54
N GLN A 139 -3.05 -18.82 9.02
CA GLN A 139 -2.46 -17.76 9.83
C GLN A 139 -3.48 -16.68 10.23
N TRP A 140 -4.59 -16.59 9.51
CA TRP A 140 -5.58 -15.52 9.68
C TRP A 140 -6.68 -15.87 10.68
N GLY A 141 -6.84 -17.16 11.02
CA GLY A 141 -7.96 -17.64 11.83
C GLY A 141 -8.01 -17.10 13.27
N ALA A 142 -6.85 -16.74 13.84
CA ALA A 142 -6.75 -16.21 15.21
C ALA A 142 -6.00 -14.87 15.27
N THR A 143 -5.75 -14.23 14.12
CA THR A 143 -5.04 -12.94 14.07
C THR A 143 -6.03 -11.82 14.36
N PRO A 144 -5.76 -10.93 15.33
CA PRO A 144 -6.55 -9.72 15.53
C PRO A 144 -6.52 -8.85 14.26
N LEU A 145 -7.69 -8.38 13.83
CA LEU A 145 -7.84 -7.62 12.61
C LEU A 145 -8.38 -6.22 12.91
N ALA A 146 -7.87 -5.21 12.20
CA ALA A 146 -8.48 -3.90 12.14
C ALA A 146 -9.48 -3.85 10.98
N MET A 147 -10.58 -3.14 11.15
CA MET A 147 -11.54 -2.87 10.08
C MET A 147 -11.26 -1.49 9.47
N HIS A 148 -11.00 -1.46 8.18
CA HIS A 148 -10.79 -0.24 7.41
C HIS A 148 -11.82 -0.17 6.28
N GLY A 149 -12.47 0.96 6.10
CA GLY A 149 -13.43 1.09 5.03
C GLY A 149 -14.17 2.42 5.02
N VAL A 150 -15.10 2.53 4.09
CA VAL A 150 -15.96 3.69 3.95
C VAL A 150 -17.42 3.23 3.90
N VAL A 151 -18.29 3.98 4.55
CA VAL A 151 -19.72 3.76 4.56
C VAL A 151 -20.39 4.91 3.81
N GLY A 152 -21.06 4.61 2.72
CA GLY A 152 -21.92 5.57 2.02
C GLY A 152 -23.27 5.68 2.74
N LYS A 153 -23.56 6.86 3.29
CA LYS A 153 -24.86 7.14 3.92
C LYS A 153 -25.93 7.44 2.86
N LYS A 154 -27.19 7.29 3.23
CA LYS A 154 -28.33 7.60 2.34
C LYS A 154 -28.38 9.06 1.88
N ASN A 155 -27.84 9.98 2.67
CA ASN A 155 -27.74 11.40 2.34
C ASN A 155 -26.54 11.74 1.41
N GLY A 156 -25.80 10.74 0.93
CA GLY A 156 -24.64 10.92 0.07
C GLY A 156 -23.32 11.16 0.80
N GLU A 157 -23.33 11.35 2.11
CA GLU A 157 -22.09 11.47 2.88
C GLU A 157 -21.32 10.16 2.94
N MET A 158 -19.99 10.28 2.94
CA MET A 158 -19.07 9.16 3.14
C MET A 158 -18.48 9.23 4.55
N ALA A 159 -18.77 8.23 5.36
CA ALA A 159 -18.11 8.04 6.65
C ALA A 159 -16.92 7.10 6.50
N VAL A 160 -15.79 7.45 7.10
CA VAL A 160 -14.60 6.59 7.16
C VAL A 160 -14.62 5.88 8.52
N SER A 161 -14.45 4.58 8.50
CA SER A 161 -14.38 3.76 9.72
C SER A 161 -12.96 3.23 9.89
N TYR A 162 -12.41 3.46 11.09
CA TYR A 162 -11.18 2.82 11.57
C TYR A 162 -11.52 2.14 12.89
N THR A 163 -11.44 0.84 12.92
CA THR A 163 -11.66 0.08 14.16
C THR A 163 -10.41 -0.72 14.45
N HIS A 164 -9.65 -0.31 15.46
CA HIS A 164 -8.57 -1.13 16.02
C HIS A 164 -9.17 -2.01 17.11
N LEU A 165 -9.40 -3.26 16.81
CA LEU A 165 -9.74 -4.26 17.82
C LEU A 165 -8.43 -4.64 18.55
N ARG A 166 -8.20 -4.08 19.76
CA ARG A 166 -7.20 -4.60 20.67
C ARG A 166 -7.73 -5.91 21.25
N ALA A 167 -6.90 -6.96 21.25
CA ALA A 167 -7.27 -8.29 21.74
C ALA A 167 -7.74 -8.33 23.22
N HIS A 168 -7.57 -7.23 23.97
CA HIS A 168 -8.01 -7.09 25.36
C HIS A 168 -9.39 -6.45 25.54
N GLU A 169 -10.00 -5.90 24.49
CA GLU A 169 -11.30 -5.23 24.62
C GLU A 169 -12.48 -6.16 24.32
N THR A 170 -12.23 -7.32 23.74
CA THR A 170 -13.28 -8.31 23.44
C THR A 170 -13.64 -9.21 24.62
N SER A 171 -12.82 -9.25 25.67
CA SER A 171 -13.08 -10.05 26.87
C SER A 171 -13.66 -9.27 28.06
N ALA A 172 -13.79 -7.94 27.95
CA ALA A 172 -14.27 -7.09 29.05
C ALA A 172 -15.74 -6.62 28.89
N HIS A 173 -16.40 -6.96 27.79
CA HIS A 173 -17.78 -6.53 27.50
C HIS A 173 -18.67 -7.67 26.98
N LEU A 174 -18.40 -8.91 27.42
CA LEU A 174 -19.35 -10.03 27.33
C LEU A 174 -19.88 -10.36 28.71
#